data_7fb4392b173a2a12bf5242b44c84f0f2
#
_entry.id   7fb4392b173a2a12bf5242b44c84f0f2
#
_cell.length_a   1.000
_cell.length_b   1.000
_cell.length_c   1.000
_cell.angle_alpha   90.00
_cell.angle_beta   90.00
_cell.angle_gamma   90.00
#
_symmetry.space_group_name_H-M   'P 1'
#
loop_
_entity.id
_entity.type
_entity.pdbx_description
1 polymer ?
#
loop_
_entity_poly.entity_id
_entity_poly.type
_entity_poly.pdbx_seq_one_letter_code
_entity_poly.pdbx_strand_id
1 'polypeptide(L)'
;KNHGVTKTEMVELITHAAFYVGWPNAWAVFPMVREVYAEEKNGCSDSLFGLGEPNVNFAQYFIGNSYLKPLNVKGVGVFNVTFEPKCRNNWHIHHKGGQILLCTDGEGWYQEWGQPARKLHPGDVVYIAPEIKHWHGATKDEWFTHVALEIPAEGASNEWCEPVSDEQYNALY
;
A
#
# COMPACT_ATOMS: atom_id res chain seq x y z
N LYS A 1 2.81 22.12 16.89
CA LYS A 1 2.00 22.71 15.78
C LYS A 1 1.59 24.17 16.08
N ASN A 2 1.11 24.45 17.28
CA ASN A 2 0.54 25.79 17.61
C ASN A 2 1.58 26.94 17.66
N HIS A 3 2.86 26.63 17.64
CA HIS A 3 3.97 27.60 17.70
C HIS A 3 4.79 27.64 16.40
N GLY A 4 4.32 27.02 15.32
CA GLY A 4 4.97 27.08 14.01
C GLY A 4 6.25 26.26 13.87
N VAL A 5 6.61 25.44 14.88
CA VAL A 5 7.78 24.55 14.80
C VAL A 5 7.46 23.39 13.88
N THR A 6 8.30 23.16 12.88
CA THR A 6 8.17 22.04 11.95
C THR A 6 8.66 20.72 12.56
N LYS A 7 8.26 19.59 11.96
CA LYS A 7 8.73 18.26 12.35
C LYS A 7 10.26 18.15 12.25
N THR A 8 10.84 18.69 11.19
CA THR A 8 12.30 18.71 10.97
C THR A 8 13.02 19.48 12.07
N GLU A 9 12.58 20.70 12.36
CA GLU A 9 13.17 21.53 13.43
C GLU A 9 13.06 20.85 14.80
N MET A 10 11.95 20.14 15.07
CA MET A 10 11.79 19.40 16.33
C MET A 10 12.73 18.21 16.40
N VAL A 11 12.92 17.46 15.32
CA VAL A 11 13.87 16.34 15.26
C VAL A 11 15.31 16.84 15.44
N GLU A 12 15.68 17.94 14.80
CA GLU A 12 16.99 18.58 14.96
C GLU A 12 17.22 19.04 16.40
N LEU A 13 16.22 19.66 17.03
CA LEU A 13 16.28 20.09 18.42
C LEU A 13 16.53 18.91 19.37
N ILE A 14 15.80 17.79 19.19
CA ILE A 14 15.96 16.60 20.02
C ILE A 14 17.34 15.97 19.80
N THR A 15 17.79 15.89 18.56
CA THR A 15 19.11 15.37 18.23
C THR A 15 20.21 16.21 18.87
N HIS A 16 20.05 17.52 18.85
CA HIS A 16 21.00 18.44 19.51
C HIS A 16 20.98 18.28 21.03
N ALA A 17 19.79 18.20 21.62
CA ALA A 17 19.62 17.99 23.05
C ALA A 17 20.20 16.65 23.53
N ALA A 18 20.23 15.61 22.69
CA ALA A 18 20.78 14.29 23.02
C ALA A 18 22.25 14.36 23.47
N PHE A 19 23.03 15.30 22.97
CA PHE A 19 24.42 15.53 23.40
C PHE A 19 24.54 16.06 24.83
N TYR A 20 23.48 16.68 25.36
CA TYR A 20 23.47 17.26 26.71
C TYR A 20 22.76 16.38 27.73
N VAL A 21 21.67 15.70 27.33
CA VAL A 21 20.81 14.91 28.24
C VAL A 21 21.00 13.41 28.09
N GLY A 22 21.81 13.00 27.13
CA GLY A 22 22.06 11.60 26.78
C GLY A 22 20.99 11.00 25.86
N TRP A 23 21.40 10.08 25.02
CA TRP A 23 20.57 9.41 24.04
C TRP A 23 19.32 8.70 24.61
N PRO A 24 19.37 8.01 25.78
CA PRO A 24 18.18 7.36 26.30
C PRO A 24 17.03 8.35 26.60
N ASN A 25 17.35 9.53 27.11
CA ASN A 25 16.33 10.56 27.37
C ASN A 25 15.80 11.19 26.08
N ALA A 26 16.67 11.44 25.11
CA ALA A 26 16.25 11.93 23.79
C ALA A 26 15.35 10.91 23.06
N TRP A 27 15.68 9.61 23.12
CA TRP A 27 14.86 8.56 22.55
C TRP A 27 13.44 8.48 23.15
N ALA A 28 13.29 8.75 24.45
CA ALA A 28 11.99 8.74 25.12
C ALA A 28 11.03 9.82 24.57
N VAL A 29 11.56 10.89 23.98
CA VAL A 29 10.75 11.98 23.41
C VAL A 29 10.28 11.71 21.98
N PHE A 30 10.96 10.87 21.22
CA PHE A 30 10.59 10.60 19.83
C PHE A 30 9.15 10.07 19.63
N PRO A 31 8.63 9.15 20.46
CA PRO A 31 7.23 8.72 20.34
C PRO A 31 6.25 9.89 20.50
N MET A 32 6.50 10.80 21.46
CA MET A 32 5.65 11.98 21.68
C MET A 32 5.70 12.94 20.48
N VAL A 33 6.88 13.12 19.88
CA VAL A 33 7.04 13.93 18.66
C VAL A 33 6.29 13.27 17.49
N ARG A 34 6.37 11.96 17.35
CA ARG A 34 5.60 11.22 16.33
C ARG A 34 4.09 11.42 16.52
N GLU A 35 3.61 11.42 17.76
CA GLU A 35 2.19 11.65 18.07
C GLU A 35 1.77 13.10 17.77
N VAL A 36 2.56 14.10 18.20
CA VAL A 36 2.28 15.53 17.98
C VAL A 36 2.38 15.93 16.50
N TYR A 37 3.33 15.35 15.77
CA TYR A 37 3.54 15.57 14.34
C TYR A 37 3.05 14.39 13.49
N ALA A 38 2.31 13.45 14.07
CA ALA A 38 1.44 12.61 13.25
C ALA A 38 0.61 13.61 12.45
N GLU A 39 0.92 13.71 11.17
CA GLU A 39 0.07 14.44 10.26
C GLU A 39 -1.33 13.88 10.48
N GLU A 40 -2.31 14.75 10.68
CA GLU A 40 -3.67 14.33 10.40
C GLU A 40 -3.57 13.61 9.07
N LYS A 41 -3.88 12.31 9.04
CA LYS A 41 -3.88 11.54 7.79
C LYS A 41 -4.87 12.27 6.89
N ASN A 42 -4.39 13.29 6.17
CA ASN A 42 -5.14 14.02 5.17
C ASN A 42 -5.32 13.08 3.96
N GLY A 43 -5.95 11.93 4.21
CA GLY A 43 -6.37 11.03 3.17
C GLY A 43 -5.29 10.49 2.22
N CYS A 44 -4.00 10.78 2.47
CA CYS A 44 -2.91 10.36 1.60
C CYS A 44 -2.11 9.24 2.26
N SER A 45 -1.80 8.21 1.51
CA SER A 45 -0.87 7.14 1.91
C SER A 45 0.52 7.71 2.23
N ASP A 46 1.08 7.37 3.39
CA ASP A 46 2.48 7.63 3.78
C ASP A 46 3.45 6.63 3.11
N SER A 47 3.10 6.18 1.92
CA SER A 47 3.87 5.17 1.18
C SER A 47 5.36 5.47 1.14
N LEU A 48 6.18 4.50 1.53
CA LEU A 48 7.65 4.55 1.52
C LEU A 48 8.22 5.03 0.18
N PHE A 49 7.54 4.73 -0.92
CA PHE A 49 7.96 5.06 -2.28
C PHE A 49 7.21 6.27 -2.87
N GLY A 50 6.34 6.92 -2.08
CA GLY A 50 5.48 8.01 -2.53
C GLY A 50 4.26 7.50 -3.33
N LEU A 51 3.28 8.39 -3.55
CA LEU A 51 1.98 8.03 -4.12
C LEU A 51 2.05 7.52 -5.58
N GLY A 52 2.87 8.13 -6.40
CA GLY A 52 2.87 7.87 -7.84
C GLY A 52 1.84 8.69 -8.61
N GLU A 53 1.63 8.33 -9.86
CA GLU A 53 0.68 9.01 -10.76
C GLU A 53 -0.68 8.30 -10.74
N PRO A 54 -1.78 9.01 -11.03
CA PRO A 54 -3.08 8.38 -11.20
C PRO A 54 -3.02 7.23 -12.21
N ASN A 55 -3.59 6.08 -11.85
CA ASN A 55 -3.54 4.86 -12.65
C ASN A 55 -4.56 4.90 -13.81
N VAL A 56 -4.38 5.84 -14.75
CA VAL A 56 -5.32 6.04 -15.86
C VAL A 56 -5.32 4.90 -16.87
N ASN A 57 -4.19 4.24 -17.08
CA ASN A 57 -4.05 3.19 -18.09
C ASN A 57 -4.82 1.91 -17.75
N PHE A 58 -5.00 1.64 -16.47
CA PHE A 58 -5.72 0.46 -15.97
C PHE A 58 -7.01 0.83 -15.24
N ALA A 59 -7.43 2.10 -15.26
CA ALA A 59 -8.61 2.58 -14.50
C ALA A 59 -9.87 1.77 -14.78
N GLN A 60 -10.06 1.26 -15.99
CA GLN A 60 -11.19 0.41 -16.38
C GLN A 60 -11.27 -0.92 -15.61
N TYR A 61 -10.19 -1.35 -14.98
CA TYR A 61 -10.10 -2.57 -14.20
C TYR A 61 -10.14 -2.34 -12.69
N PHE A 62 -10.45 -1.10 -12.27
CA PHE A 62 -10.50 -0.71 -10.88
C PHE A 62 -11.83 -0.01 -10.56
N ILE A 63 -12.36 -0.25 -9.39
CA ILE A 63 -13.45 0.51 -8.81
C ILE A 63 -12.82 1.48 -7.80
N GLY A 64 -13.02 2.78 -7.98
CA GLY A 64 -12.38 3.83 -7.19
C GLY A 64 -11.04 4.28 -7.75
N ASN A 65 -10.31 5.11 -7.00
CA ASN A 65 -9.06 5.71 -7.44
C ASN A 65 -7.86 4.89 -6.97
N SER A 66 -6.92 4.71 -7.87
CA SER A 66 -5.62 4.10 -7.57
C SER A 66 -4.48 4.88 -8.22
N TYR A 67 -3.30 4.68 -7.69
CA TYR A 67 -2.07 5.34 -8.12
C TYR A 67 -0.99 4.30 -8.38
N LEU A 68 -0.17 4.55 -9.38
CA LEU A 68 0.87 3.62 -9.82
C LEU A 68 2.21 4.36 -9.95
N LYS A 69 3.24 3.79 -9.34
CA LYS A 69 4.62 4.26 -9.52
C LYS A 69 5.51 3.10 -9.93
N PRO A 70 6.00 3.07 -11.17
CA PRO A 70 7.02 2.11 -11.55
C PRO A 70 8.30 2.32 -10.74
N LEU A 71 8.80 1.28 -10.09
CA LEU A 71 10.06 1.28 -9.35
C LEU A 71 11.16 0.61 -10.16
N ASN A 72 10.81 -0.44 -10.91
CA ASN A 72 11.68 -1.10 -11.88
C ASN A 72 10.86 -1.74 -12.98
N VAL A 73 11.35 -1.66 -14.23
CA VAL A 73 10.68 -2.24 -15.41
C VAL A 73 11.60 -3.14 -16.24
N LYS A 74 12.83 -3.39 -15.76
CA LYS A 74 13.81 -4.24 -16.44
C LYS A 74 13.94 -5.57 -15.72
N GLY A 75 13.71 -6.66 -16.42
CA GLY A 75 13.72 -8.01 -15.83
C GLY A 75 12.46 -8.25 -15.01
N VAL A 76 12.52 -8.03 -13.71
CA VAL A 76 11.35 -8.12 -12.82
C VAL A 76 10.62 -6.78 -12.81
N GLY A 77 9.35 -6.76 -13.20
CA GLY A 77 8.48 -5.59 -13.03
C GLY A 77 8.21 -5.35 -11.54
N VAL A 78 8.46 -4.14 -11.07
CA VAL A 78 8.22 -3.74 -9.68
C VAL A 78 7.46 -2.42 -9.66
N PHE A 79 6.31 -2.41 -9.00
CA PHE A 79 5.41 -1.27 -8.98
C PHE A 79 4.94 -0.97 -7.55
N ASN A 80 5.00 0.30 -7.15
CA ASN A 80 4.27 0.73 -5.96
C ASN A 80 2.84 1.07 -6.37
N VAL A 81 1.88 0.37 -5.79
CA VAL A 81 0.45 0.54 -6.10
C VAL A 81 -0.27 1.00 -4.84
N THR A 82 -0.98 2.11 -4.96
CA THR A 82 -1.73 2.71 -3.85
C THR A 82 -3.20 2.81 -4.22
N PHE A 83 -4.05 2.39 -3.30
CA PHE A 83 -5.51 2.43 -3.41
C PHE A 83 -6.09 3.42 -2.41
N GLU A 84 -7.01 4.27 -2.85
CA GLU A 84 -7.85 5.03 -1.92
C GLU A 84 -8.83 4.11 -1.18
N PRO A 85 -9.41 4.57 -0.05
CA PRO A 85 -10.46 3.82 0.64
C PRO A 85 -11.56 3.36 -0.32
N LYS A 86 -11.97 2.08 -0.19
CA LYS A 86 -12.94 1.37 -1.05
C LYS A 86 -12.43 1.02 -2.45
N CYS A 87 -11.28 1.52 -2.87
CA CYS A 87 -10.72 1.15 -4.17
C CYS A 87 -10.28 -0.31 -4.19
N ARG A 88 -10.63 -1.01 -5.25
CA ARG A 88 -10.27 -2.40 -5.48
C ARG A 88 -10.13 -2.68 -6.97
N ASN A 89 -9.24 -3.62 -7.32
CA ASN A 89 -9.17 -4.09 -8.69
C ASN A 89 -10.22 -5.17 -8.99
N ASN A 90 -10.43 -5.42 -10.26
CA ASN A 90 -11.26 -6.53 -10.71
C ASN A 90 -10.60 -7.87 -10.34
N TRP A 91 -11.40 -8.93 -10.36
CA TRP A 91 -10.86 -10.27 -10.44
C TRP A 91 -9.93 -10.39 -11.63
N HIS A 92 -8.77 -11.02 -11.45
CA HIS A 92 -7.79 -11.19 -12.51
C HIS A 92 -6.90 -12.40 -12.26
N ILE A 93 -6.17 -12.80 -13.30
CA ILE A 93 -5.30 -13.95 -13.30
C ILE A 93 -3.96 -13.55 -13.91
N HIS A 94 -2.87 -13.95 -13.25
CA HIS A 94 -1.53 -13.89 -13.83
C HIS A 94 -1.20 -15.25 -14.47
N HIS A 95 -1.14 -15.30 -15.80
CA HIS A 95 -0.80 -16.51 -16.51
C HIS A 95 0.70 -16.74 -16.53
N LYS A 96 1.14 -17.96 -16.24
CA LYS A 96 2.53 -18.47 -16.28
C LYS A 96 3.48 -17.85 -15.26
N GLY A 97 3.42 -16.56 -15.00
CA GLY A 97 4.30 -15.85 -14.07
C GLY A 97 3.82 -15.95 -12.63
N GLY A 98 2.93 -15.09 -12.25
CA GLY A 98 2.46 -14.91 -10.87
C GLY A 98 2.90 -13.55 -10.32
N GLN A 99 2.55 -13.27 -9.09
CA GLN A 99 2.83 -11.97 -8.47
C GLN A 99 3.18 -12.12 -7.00
N ILE A 100 4.01 -11.20 -6.48
CA ILE A 100 4.22 -11.05 -5.04
C ILE A 100 3.78 -9.66 -4.63
N LEU A 101 2.97 -9.57 -3.58
CA LEU A 101 2.61 -8.30 -2.94
C LEU A 101 3.39 -8.16 -1.63
N LEU A 102 4.09 -7.04 -1.48
CA LEU A 102 4.70 -6.63 -0.22
C LEU A 102 3.90 -5.45 0.31
N CYS A 103 3.12 -5.65 1.36
CA CYS A 103 2.26 -4.61 1.93
C CYS A 103 3.12 -3.61 2.72
N THR A 104 3.02 -2.33 2.38
CA THR A 104 3.90 -1.29 2.90
C THR A 104 3.18 -0.24 3.75
N ASP A 105 1.88 -0.01 3.52
CA ASP A 105 1.12 1.00 4.27
C ASP A 105 -0.39 0.73 4.23
N GLY A 106 -1.10 1.16 5.28
CA GLY A 106 -2.55 1.12 5.39
C GLY A 106 -3.14 -0.29 5.60
N GLU A 107 -4.41 -0.47 5.25
CA GLU A 107 -5.12 -1.75 5.35
C GLU A 107 -5.78 -2.14 4.03
N GLY A 108 -5.62 -3.39 3.64
CA GLY A 108 -6.22 -3.93 2.43
C GLY A 108 -6.89 -5.28 2.61
N TRP A 109 -7.47 -5.73 1.50
CA TRP A 109 -8.03 -7.05 1.33
C TRP A 109 -7.34 -7.79 0.18
N TYR A 110 -7.21 -9.09 0.35
CA TYR A 110 -6.84 -10.04 -0.70
C TYR A 110 -7.77 -11.23 -0.65
N GLN A 111 -8.21 -11.70 -1.82
CA GLN A 111 -9.06 -12.89 -1.90
C GLN A 111 -8.75 -13.68 -3.16
N GLU A 112 -8.61 -14.99 -3.02
CA GLU A 112 -8.63 -15.96 -4.11
C GLU A 112 -10.05 -16.41 -4.40
N TRP A 113 -10.35 -16.74 -5.65
CA TRP A 113 -11.67 -17.21 -6.04
C TRP A 113 -12.08 -18.46 -5.25
N GLY A 114 -13.26 -18.39 -4.64
CA GLY A 114 -13.79 -19.49 -3.82
C GLY A 114 -13.17 -19.63 -2.43
N GLN A 115 -12.27 -18.73 -2.03
CA GLN A 115 -11.67 -18.72 -0.70
C GLN A 115 -12.16 -17.51 0.14
N PRO A 116 -12.09 -17.58 1.47
CA PRO A 116 -12.33 -16.43 2.32
C PRO A 116 -11.34 -15.29 2.03
N ALA A 117 -11.81 -14.05 2.10
CA ALA A 117 -10.93 -12.89 2.01
C ALA A 117 -10.01 -12.81 3.24
N ARG A 118 -8.77 -12.38 3.01
CA ARG A 118 -7.76 -12.12 4.03
C ARG A 118 -7.49 -10.63 4.12
N LYS A 119 -7.51 -10.08 5.34
CA LYS A 119 -7.08 -8.72 5.59
C LYS A 119 -5.56 -8.62 5.52
N LEU A 120 -5.06 -7.52 4.94
CA LEU A 120 -3.64 -7.25 4.75
C LEU A 120 -3.23 -6.01 5.54
N HIS A 121 -2.03 -6.07 6.12
CA HIS A 121 -1.39 -4.98 6.88
C HIS A 121 0.05 -4.77 6.43
N PRO A 122 0.68 -3.65 6.78
CA PRO A 122 2.10 -3.43 6.51
C PRO A 122 2.97 -4.56 7.08
N GLY A 123 3.86 -5.09 6.25
CA GLY A 123 4.71 -6.23 6.56
C GLY A 123 4.17 -7.58 6.07
N ASP A 124 2.90 -7.66 5.69
CA ASP A 124 2.37 -8.88 5.07
C ASP A 124 2.97 -9.08 3.68
N VAL A 125 3.22 -10.36 3.37
CA VAL A 125 3.66 -10.82 2.05
C VAL A 125 2.64 -11.80 1.50
N VAL A 126 2.19 -11.57 0.27
CA VAL A 126 1.30 -12.48 -0.44
C VAL A 126 2.02 -13.00 -1.68
N TYR A 127 2.21 -14.30 -1.77
CA TYR A 127 2.61 -14.95 -3.02
C TYR A 127 1.36 -15.41 -3.75
N ILE A 128 1.17 -14.93 -4.95
CA ILE A 128 0.08 -15.27 -5.84
C ILE A 128 0.65 -16.15 -6.93
N ALA A 129 0.31 -17.45 -6.87
CA ALA A 129 0.79 -18.40 -7.85
C ALA A 129 0.18 -18.12 -9.24
N PRO A 130 0.85 -18.55 -10.32
CA PRO A 130 0.25 -18.52 -11.65
C PRO A 130 -1.13 -19.19 -11.68
N GLU A 131 -2.00 -18.68 -12.54
CA GLU A 131 -3.36 -19.21 -12.80
C GLU A 131 -4.36 -19.03 -11.62
N ILE A 132 -3.96 -18.36 -10.53
CA ILE A 132 -4.89 -18.07 -9.43
C ILE A 132 -5.72 -16.84 -9.75
N LYS A 133 -7.04 -17.02 -9.86
CA LYS A 133 -7.99 -15.91 -9.96
C LYS A 133 -8.15 -15.25 -8.61
N HIS A 134 -7.83 -13.95 -8.52
CA HIS A 134 -7.81 -13.22 -7.27
C HIS A 134 -8.14 -11.74 -7.48
N TRP A 135 -8.33 -11.03 -6.38
CA TRP A 135 -8.40 -9.58 -6.33
C TRP A 135 -7.75 -9.06 -5.05
N HIS A 136 -7.40 -7.78 -5.05
CA HIS A 136 -6.97 -7.04 -3.86
C HIS A 136 -7.40 -5.58 -3.94
N GLY A 137 -7.41 -4.90 -2.79
CA GLY A 137 -7.83 -3.50 -2.70
C GLY A 137 -7.77 -2.97 -1.28
N ALA A 138 -8.07 -1.70 -1.12
CA ALA A 138 -8.13 -1.01 0.17
C ALA A 138 -9.34 -1.46 0.99
N THR A 139 -9.30 -1.25 2.30
CA THR A 139 -10.50 -1.32 3.14
C THR A 139 -11.40 -0.11 2.91
N LYS A 140 -12.59 -0.11 3.52
CA LYS A 140 -13.57 0.97 3.30
C LYS A 140 -13.16 2.31 3.91
N ASP A 141 -12.28 2.27 4.93
CA ASP A 141 -11.94 3.43 5.75
C ASP A 141 -10.46 3.84 5.64
N GLU A 142 -9.60 2.94 5.15
CA GLU A 142 -8.16 3.15 5.09
C GLU A 142 -7.62 3.05 3.66
N TRP A 143 -6.56 3.80 3.40
CA TRP A 143 -5.73 3.61 2.21
C TRP A 143 -5.01 2.27 2.28
N PHE A 144 -4.56 1.78 1.16
CA PHE A 144 -3.75 0.56 1.09
C PHE A 144 -2.64 0.72 0.05
N THR A 145 -1.41 0.45 0.46
CA THR A 145 -0.26 0.49 -0.44
C THR A 145 0.54 -0.80 -0.34
N HIS A 146 0.93 -1.30 -1.49
CA HIS A 146 1.82 -2.45 -1.60
C HIS A 146 2.79 -2.28 -2.76
N VAL A 147 3.92 -2.98 -2.69
CA VAL A 147 4.81 -3.18 -3.83
C VAL A 147 4.41 -4.48 -4.50
N ALA A 148 4.02 -4.39 -5.77
CA ALA A 148 3.74 -5.53 -6.63
C ALA A 148 5.00 -5.91 -7.41
N LEU A 149 5.42 -7.17 -7.31
CA LEU A 149 6.51 -7.75 -8.10
C LEU A 149 5.91 -8.74 -9.09
N GLU A 150 6.07 -8.46 -10.38
CA GLU A 150 5.66 -9.38 -11.45
C GLU A 150 6.73 -10.46 -11.64
N ILE A 151 6.37 -11.71 -11.40
CA ILE A 151 7.30 -12.84 -11.59
C ILE A 151 7.43 -13.10 -13.10
N PRO A 152 8.62 -12.94 -13.70
CA PRO A 152 8.79 -13.10 -15.13
C PRO A 152 8.65 -14.56 -15.54
N ALA A 153 7.94 -14.80 -16.62
CA ALA A 153 7.88 -16.10 -17.28
C ALA A 153 7.69 -15.90 -18.79
N GLU A 154 8.12 -16.86 -19.59
CA GLU A 154 7.95 -16.81 -21.04
C GLU A 154 6.46 -16.87 -21.40
N GLY A 155 6.00 -15.84 -22.12
CA GLY A 155 4.60 -15.69 -22.50
C GLY A 155 3.68 -15.36 -21.31
N ALA A 156 4.20 -14.78 -20.23
CA ALA A 156 3.38 -14.28 -19.13
C ALA A 156 2.42 -13.18 -19.62
N SER A 157 1.20 -13.19 -19.10
CA SER A 157 0.17 -12.21 -19.40
C SER A 157 -0.82 -12.08 -18.24
N ASN A 158 -1.55 -10.96 -18.21
CA ASN A 158 -2.61 -10.74 -17.22
C ASN A 158 -3.96 -10.80 -17.90
N GLU A 159 -4.87 -11.58 -17.33
CA GLU A 159 -6.27 -11.64 -17.73
C GLU A 159 -7.13 -10.89 -16.73
N TRP A 160 -7.82 -9.86 -17.20
CA TRP A 160 -8.79 -9.12 -16.39
C TRP A 160 -10.17 -9.74 -16.54
N CYS A 161 -10.77 -10.08 -15.41
CA CYS A 161 -12.08 -10.70 -15.32
C CYS A 161 -13.13 -9.68 -14.85
N GLU A 162 -14.24 -10.18 -14.29
CA GLU A 162 -15.35 -9.36 -13.80
C GLU A 162 -14.96 -8.47 -12.61
N PRO A 163 -15.64 -7.33 -12.41
CA PRO A 163 -15.49 -6.52 -11.23
C PRO A 163 -15.87 -7.27 -9.94
N VAL A 164 -15.20 -6.96 -8.84
CA VAL A 164 -15.68 -7.35 -7.50
C VAL A 164 -16.90 -6.51 -7.17
N SER A 165 -18.08 -7.14 -7.06
CA SER A 165 -19.33 -6.42 -6.83
C SER A 165 -19.34 -5.71 -5.47
N ASP A 166 -20.21 -4.69 -5.33
CA ASP A 166 -20.38 -4.00 -4.05
C ASP A 166 -20.95 -4.95 -2.98
N GLU A 167 -21.78 -5.93 -3.35
CA GLU A 167 -22.27 -6.94 -2.41
C GLU A 167 -21.11 -7.80 -1.89
N GLN A 168 -20.23 -8.27 -2.78
CA GLN A 168 -19.07 -9.08 -2.39
C GLN A 168 -18.13 -8.28 -1.47
N TYR A 169 -17.84 -7.03 -1.83
CA TYR A 169 -16.95 -6.19 -1.06
C TYR A 169 -17.55 -5.80 0.31
N ASN A 170 -18.81 -5.42 0.35
CA ASN A 170 -19.47 -5.01 1.60
C ASN A 170 -19.74 -6.20 2.54
N ALA A 171 -19.79 -7.43 2.03
CA ALA A 171 -19.90 -8.64 2.86
C ALA A 171 -18.65 -8.93 3.71
N LEU A 172 -17.54 -8.16 3.52
CA LEU A 172 -16.31 -8.30 4.32
C LEU A 172 -16.37 -7.53 5.65
N TYR A 173 -17.43 -6.80 5.89
CA TYR A 173 -17.64 -5.96 7.08
C TYR A 173 -18.90 -6.39 7.82
#